data_6d9ee58962596250f01db501fb94b2a8
#
_entry.id   6d9ee58962596250f01db501fb94b2a8
#
_cell.length_a   1.000
_cell.length_b   1.000
_cell.length_c   1.000
_cell.angle_alpha   90.00
_cell.angle_beta   90.00
_cell.angle_gamma   90.00
#
_symmetry.space_group_name_H-M   'P 1'
#
loop_
_entity.id
_entity.type
_entity.pdbx_description
1 polymer ?
#
loop_
_entity_poly.entity_id
_entity_poly.type
_entity_poly.pdbx_seq_one_letter_code
_entity_poly.pdbx_strand_id
1 'polypeptide(L)'
;MAVVKNFWLKDNTQKLGGAVIYQVKGQTLMRQLAPAVSNPRTDAQMSTRVRLANLVAFYRASAGWMKGAFESKAANQSDYNAFVSANASDNAVWLTKSQVEAGTCIVAPYTISRGSMGEIKQTASATMITSNLYVGDLTITSTITVGELSAALLANNNGLQNGDQLSVIQYIQNTGSADSYTVTCRAREMILNTSSLELVSRFLPVDILGVSSGDTPALSILTSSFIGGAAFILSRTQGGRILVTTSSVTLTYGNSVYTAMTSTTQKETAIRSYGTNTVVFLDSNVVADANAGVPTAVSIASVRIGNTTYAAGAYLPESLPASSQVVVNLTAPVELSQAATLSITREGNQTALTSLTSSETSGEVMQLTFPTSAAVSIPRGSSDYTYVFGVSTGSALLSINLKRQGSADSGEGLGGD
;
A
#
# COMPACT_ATOMS: atom_id res chain seq x y z
N MET A 1 23.03 10.09 -24.14
CA MET A 1 23.32 11.42 -23.55
C MET A 1 24.75 11.80 -23.91
N ALA A 2 24.98 13.03 -24.32
CA ALA A 2 26.32 13.54 -24.61
C ALA A 2 26.72 14.58 -23.58
N VAL A 3 27.99 14.55 -23.16
CA VAL A 3 28.56 15.57 -22.28
C VAL A 3 28.99 16.75 -23.13
N VAL A 4 28.45 17.93 -22.84
CA VAL A 4 28.80 19.15 -23.56
C VAL A 4 30.06 19.75 -22.96
N LYS A 5 31.14 19.77 -23.72
CA LYS A 5 32.43 20.35 -23.31
C LYS A 5 32.64 21.77 -23.87
N ASN A 6 31.63 22.35 -24.54
CA ASN A 6 31.74 23.64 -25.17
C ASN A 6 31.53 24.78 -24.16
N PHE A 7 32.44 25.74 -24.12
CA PHE A 7 32.41 26.90 -23.25
C PHE A 7 31.10 27.72 -23.36
N TRP A 8 30.55 27.87 -24.55
CA TRP A 8 29.35 28.68 -24.79
C TRP A 8 28.05 28.03 -24.30
N LEU A 9 28.05 26.72 -24.09
CA LEU A 9 26.90 25.96 -23.61
C LEU A 9 27.06 25.51 -22.16
N LYS A 10 28.21 25.80 -21.54
CA LYS A 10 28.45 25.52 -20.14
C LYS A 10 27.53 26.44 -19.31
N ASP A 11 26.88 25.85 -18.35
CA ASP A 11 25.96 26.50 -17.41
C ASP A 11 24.58 26.91 -17.97
N ASN A 12 24.28 26.60 -19.24
CA ASN A 12 22.96 26.80 -19.79
C ASN A 12 22.05 25.60 -19.56
N THR A 13 20.84 25.86 -19.05
CA THR A 13 19.75 24.88 -18.89
C THR A 13 18.57 25.31 -19.74
N GLN A 14 18.57 24.98 -21.03
CA GLN A 14 17.56 25.47 -21.98
C GLN A 14 17.18 24.40 -23.01
N LYS A 15 16.02 24.60 -23.64
CA LYS A 15 15.64 23.89 -24.86
C LYS A 15 16.25 24.62 -26.05
N LEU A 16 17.04 23.89 -26.83
CA LEU A 16 17.66 24.40 -28.07
C LEU A 16 17.15 23.56 -29.23
N GLY A 17 16.13 24.06 -29.93
CA GLY A 17 15.51 23.30 -31.03
C GLY A 17 15.02 21.91 -30.57
N GLY A 18 15.50 20.86 -31.21
CA GLY A 18 15.19 19.47 -30.87
C GLY A 18 16.01 18.87 -29.71
N ALA A 19 16.77 19.67 -28.96
CA ALA A 19 17.60 19.21 -27.86
C ALA A 19 17.26 19.93 -26.54
N VAL A 20 17.50 19.24 -25.43
CA VAL A 20 17.43 19.80 -24.08
C VAL A 20 18.81 19.73 -23.45
N ILE A 21 19.30 20.88 -22.99
CA ILE A 21 20.55 21.03 -22.24
C ILE A 21 20.19 21.18 -20.77
N TYR A 22 20.84 20.41 -19.91
CA TYR A 22 20.61 20.46 -18.48
C TYR A 22 21.89 20.11 -17.70
N GLN A 23 21.97 20.60 -16.48
CA GLN A 23 23.12 20.33 -15.61
C GLN A 23 22.82 19.24 -14.60
N VAL A 24 23.76 18.31 -14.48
CA VAL A 24 23.75 17.29 -13.42
C VAL A 24 25.14 17.27 -12.80
N LYS A 25 25.22 17.64 -11.53
CA LYS A 25 26.45 17.53 -10.71
C LYS A 25 27.67 18.19 -11.37
N GLY A 26 27.49 19.42 -11.84
CA GLY A 26 28.55 20.20 -12.48
C GLY A 26 28.91 19.77 -13.92
N GLN A 27 28.20 18.82 -14.49
CA GLN A 27 28.33 18.45 -15.90
C GLN A 27 27.14 18.97 -16.70
N THR A 28 27.41 19.60 -17.80
CA THR A 28 26.37 19.99 -18.77
C THR A 28 26.10 18.84 -19.72
N LEU A 29 24.89 18.34 -19.71
CA LEU A 29 24.44 17.20 -20.52
C LEU A 29 23.45 17.67 -21.57
N MET A 30 23.47 17.05 -22.73
CA MET A 30 22.51 17.28 -23.81
C MET A 30 21.80 15.97 -24.17
N ARG A 31 20.49 16.03 -24.35
CA ARG A 31 19.67 14.96 -24.88
C ARG A 31 18.70 15.46 -25.92
N GLN A 32 18.23 14.57 -26.78
CA GLN A 32 17.15 14.89 -27.71
C GLN A 32 15.87 15.22 -26.93
N LEU A 33 15.14 16.22 -27.36
CA LEU A 33 13.81 16.53 -26.86
C LEU A 33 12.87 15.39 -27.28
N ALA A 34 12.20 14.79 -26.30
CA ALA A 34 11.16 13.82 -26.62
C ALA A 34 9.89 14.58 -27.03
N PRO A 35 9.41 14.48 -28.28
CA PRO A 35 8.26 15.25 -28.78
C PRO A 35 6.96 14.82 -28.11
N ALA A 36 6.85 13.56 -27.74
CA ALA A 36 5.77 13.02 -26.93
C ALA A 36 6.33 12.01 -25.94
N VAL A 37 5.99 12.18 -24.68
CA VAL A 37 6.34 11.22 -23.62
C VAL A 37 5.09 10.39 -23.31
N SER A 38 5.04 9.18 -23.81
CA SER A 38 4.07 8.19 -23.33
C SER A 38 4.35 7.92 -21.86
N ASN A 39 3.32 7.94 -21.04
CA ASN A 39 3.39 7.53 -19.64
C ASN A 39 2.61 6.22 -19.48
N PRO A 40 3.15 5.11 -20.00
CA PRO A 40 2.52 3.82 -19.86
C PRO A 40 2.43 3.48 -18.37
N ARG A 41 1.27 3.07 -17.93
CA ARG A 41 1.03 2.67 -16.54
C ARG A 41 1.04 1.15 -16.49
N THR A 42 2.19 0.55 -16.81
CA THR A 42 2.36 -0.90 -16.68
C THR A 42 2.43 -1.31 -15.22
N ASP A 43 2.09 -2.55 -14.91
CA ASP A 43 2.12 -3.11 -13.56
C ASP A 43 3.45 -2.89 -12.85
N ALA A 44 4.55 -3.22 -13.52
CA ALA A 44 5.89 -3.04 -12.97
C ALA A 44 6.18 -1.57 -12.63
N GLN A 45 5.75 -0.62 -13.49
CA GLN A 45 5.94 0.80 -13.22
C GLN A 45 5.07 1.29 -12.07
N MET A 46 3.80 0.85 -12.00
CA MET A 46 2.90 1.24 -10.93
C MET A 46 3.33 0.63 -9.60
N SER A 47 3.69 -0.63 -9.57
CA SER A 47 4.26 -1.30 -8.40
C SER A 47 5.48 -0.54 -7.86
N THR A 48 6.42 -0.16 -8.74
CA THR A 48 7.60 0.63 -8.33
C THR A 48 7.22 2.02 -7.80
N ARG A 49 6.29 2.73 -8.43
CA ARG A 49 5.85 4.06 -8.00
C ARG A 49 5.16 4.03 -6.64
N VAL A 50 4.27 3.06 -6.43
CA VAL A 50 3.53 2.91 -5.18
C VAL A 50 4.47 2.58 -4.02
N ARG A 51 5.46 1.70 -4.24
CA ARG A 51 6.51 1.38 -3.24
C ARG A 51 7.36 2.60 -2.89
N LEU A 52 7.71 3.41 -3.88
CA LEU A 52 8.59 4.55 -3.68
C LEU A 52 7.94 5.65 -2.82
N ALA A 53 6.63 5.73 -2.78
CA ALA A 53 5.91 6.75 -2.03
C ALA A 53 6.25 6.72 -0.54
N ASN A 54 6.20 5.54 0.10
CA ASN A 54 6.54 5.43 1.51
C ASN A 54 8.03 5.64 1.79
N LEU A 55 8.92 5.19 0.90
CA LEU A 55 10.37 5.45 1.04
C LEU A 55 10.67 6.95 1.05
N VAL A 56 10.03 7.72 0.17
CA VAL A 56 10.18 9.19 0.12
C VAL A 56 9.65 9.82 1.40
N ALA A 57 8.46 9.42 1.85
CA ALA A 57 7.83 9.94 3.06
C ALA A 57 8.69 9.63 4.31
N PHE A 58 9.17 8.39 4.43
CA PHE A 58 10.02 7.95 5.54
C PHE A 58 11.37 8.69 5.57
N TYR A 59 12.02 8.84 4.41
CA TYR A 59 13.25 9.63 4.34
C TYR A 59 13.03 11.09 4.76
N ARG A 60 11.93 11.71 4.34
CA ARG A 60 11.59 13.08 4.75
C ARG A 60 11.41 13.21 6.25
N ALA A 61 10.74 12.24 6.89
CA ALA A 61 10.59 12.19 8.34
C ALA A 61 11.93 12.01 9.08
N SER A 62 12.92 11.43 8.41
CA SER A 62 14.23 11.08 8.98
C SER A 62 15.36 12.04 8.55
N ALA A 63 15.11 12.96 7.63
CA ALA A 63 16.15 13.75 6.94
C ALA A 63 17.04 14.56 7.90
N GLY A 64 16.52 14.94 9.06
CA GLY A 64 17.25 15.75 10.03
C GLY A 64 18.53 15.09 10.58
N TRP A 65 18.56 13.76 10.69
CA TRP A 65 19.70 13.02 11.25
C TRP A 65 20.39 12.10 10.22
N MET A 66 19.72 11.73 9.12
CA MET A 66 20.25 10.75 8.14
C MET A 66 21.44 11.25 7.31
N LYS A 67 21.86 12.49 7.49
CA LYS A 67 23.01 13.04 6.78
C LYS A 67 24.29 12.32 7.26
N GLY A 68 24.96 11.66 6.30
CA GLY A 68 26.18 10.89 6.59
C GLY A 68 25.94 9.47 7.11
N ALA A 69 24.70 9.00 7.20
CA ALA A 69 24.37 7.64 7.66
C ALA A 69 24.76 6.53 6.67
N PHE A 70 25.13 6.88 5.45
CA PHE A 70 25.61 5.94 4.41
C PHE A 70 27.07 6.28 4.06
N GLU A 71 28.01 5.47 4.57
CA GLU A 71 29.44 5.69 4.44
C GLU A 71 29.95 5.50 2.99
N SER A 72 29.60 4.38 2.37
CA SER A 72 30.08 4.01 1.06
C SER A 72 29.11 4.41 -0.04
N LYS A 73 29.06 5.72 -0.33
CA LYS A 73 28.25 6.25 -1.44
C LYS A 73 29.13 6.37 -2.70
N ALA A 74 28.53 6.08 -3.88
CA ALA A 74 29.16 6.45 -5.14
C ALA A 74 29.42 7.97 -5.19
N ALA A 75 30.48 8.41 -5.86
CA ALA A 75 30.97 9.80 -5.85
C ALA A 75 29.90 10.87 -6.13
N ASN A 76 28.78 10.48 -6.71
CA ASN A 76 27.68 11.36 -7.07
C ASN A 76 26.35 10.97 -6.42
N GLN A 77 26.33 10.10 -5.42
CA GLN A 77 25.12 9.63 -4.77
C GLN A 77 24.82 10.48 -3.52
N SER A 78 23.59 10.97 -3.41
CA SER A 78 23.11 11.62 -2.18
C SER A 78 22.74 10.56 -1.12
N ASP A 79 22.63 10.96 0.14
CA ASP A 79 22.13 10.07 1.22
C ASP A 79 20.72 9.57 0.91
N TYR A 80 19.87 10.40 0.31
CA TYR A 80 18.56 9.98 -0.18
C TYR A 80 18.65 8.84 -1.20
N ASN A 81 19.51 9.00 -2.21
CA ASN A 81 19.66 7.96 -3.23
C ASN A 81 20.26 6.67 -2.67
N ALA A 82 21.18 6.79 -1.69
CA ALA A 82 21.73 5.64 -1.00
C ALA A 82 20.67 4.90 -0.18
N PHE A 83 19.85 5.63 0.57
CA PHE A 83 18.71 5.08 1.31
C PHE A 83 17.71 4.38 0.40
N VAL A 84 17.28 5.04 -0.69
CA VAL A 84 16.35 4.44 -1.66
C VAL A 84 16.96 3.19 -2.28
N SER A 85 18.23 3.24 -2.69
CA SER A 85 18.92 2.08 -3.26
C SER A 85 19.02 0.90 -2.30
N ALA A 86 19.19 1.16 -1.01
CA ALA A 86 19.29 0.13 0.02
C ALA A 86 17.94 -0.55 0.31
N ASN A 87 16.82 0.13 0.04
CA ASN A 87 15.49 -0.31 0.49
C ASN A 87 14.47 -0.52 -0.66
N ALA A 88 14.83 -0.24 -1.91
CA ALA A 88 13.88 -0.28 -3.02
C ALA A 88 13.37 -1.69 -3.36
N SER A 89 14.15 -2.74 -3.11
CA SER A 89 13.79 -4.14 -3.37
C SER A 89 13.06 -4.80 -2.20
N ASP A 90 13.30 -4.33 -0.98
CA ASP A 90 12.83 -4.97 0.23
C ASP A 90 11.77 -4.14 0.97
N ASN A 91 11.03 -4.78 1.87
CA ASN A 91 10.10 -4.11 2.79
C ASN A 91 9.09 -3.16 2.10
N ALA A 92 8.44 -3.66 1.07
CA ALA A 92 7.48 -2.88 0.29
C ALA A 92 6.25 -2.49 1.13
N VAL A 93 5.98 -1.19 1.23
CA VAL A 93 4.77 -0.62 1.81
C VAL A 93 3.93 -0.04 0.68
N TRP A 94 2.64 -0.38 0.67
CA TRP A 94 1.73 -0.05 -0.41
C TRP A 94 0.76 1.05 0.02
N LEU A 95 0.94 2.27 -0.50
CA LEU A 95 0.08 3.41 -0.19
C LEU A 95 -0.86 3.70 -1.35
N THR A 96 -2.15 3.86 -1.08
CA THR A 96 -3.13 4.33 -2.05
C THR A 96 -2.85 5.77 -2.45
N LYS A 97 -3.45 6.22 -3.55
CA LYS A 97 -3.33 7.60 -4.01
C LYS A 97 -3.81 8.59 -2.94
N SER A 98 -4.95 8.32 -2.29
CA SER A 98 -5.48 9.14 -1.19
C SER A 98 -4.54 9.20 0.01
N GLN A 99 -3.95 8.07 0.40
CA GLN A 99 -2.97 8.03 1.47
C GLN A 99 -1.71 8.85 1.14
N VAL A 100 -1.21 8.76 -0.10
CA VAL A 100 -0.05 9.57 -0.53
C VAL A 100 -0.39 11.07 -0.54
N GLU A 101 -1.57 11.45 -1.01
CA GLU A 101 -2.05 12.84 -1.01
C GLU A 101 -2.26 13.37 0.41
N ALA A 102 -2.68 12.51 1.34
CA ALA A 102 -2.78 12.82 2.77
C ALA A 102 -1.42 12.88 3.49
N GLY A 103 -0.31 12.61 2.79
CA GLY A 103 1.02 12.61 3.39
C GLY A 103 1.32 11.41 4.30
N THR A 104 0.63 10.30 4.10
CA THR A 104 0.80 9.08 4.89
C THR A 104 2.24 8.58 4.84
N CYS A 105 2.76 8.21 6.01
CA CYS A 105 4.05 7.57 6.19
C CYS A 105 3.91 6.40 7.16
N ILE A 106 4.46 5.25 6.79
CA ILE A 106 4.42 4.01 7.59
C ILE A 106 5.83 3.64 8.01
N VAL A 107 5.99 3.31 9.31
CA VAL A 107 7.26 2.77 9.82
C VAL A 107 7.46 1.36 9.25
N ALA A 108 8.61 1.16 8.62
CA ALA A 108 8.98 -0.11 7.99
C ALA A 108 10.43 -0.48 8.38
N PRO A 109 10.81 -1.77 8.29
CA PRO A 109 12.14 -2.23 8.69
C PRO A 109 13.21 -1.85 7.65
N TYR A 110 13.29 -0.54 7.35
CA TYR A 110 14.26 -0.01 6.40
C TYR A 110 15.66 0.04 6.98
N THR A 111 16.65 -0.25 6.15
CA THR A 111 18.06 0.01 6.43
C THR A 111 18.28 1.52 6.45
N ILE A 112 18.65 2.04 7.61
CA ILE A 112 18.77 3.49 7.85
C ILE A 112 20.22 3.96 7.95
N SER A 113 21.16 3.04 8.14
CA SER A 113 22.59 3.31 8.05
C SER A 113 23.33 2.12 7.43
N ARG A 114 24.43 2.41 6.75
CA ARG A 114 25.31 1.40 6.17
C ARG A 114 26.75 1.88 6.22
N GLY A 115 27.61 1.14 6.91
CA GLY A 115 29.00 1.49 7.04
C GLY A 115 29.89 0.33 7.48
N SER A 116 31.13 0.65 7.85
CA SER A 116 32.22 -0.29 8.12
C SER A 116 32.41 -0.64 9.60
N MET A 117 31.71 0.01 10.53
CA MET A 117 31.85 -0.26 11.98
C MET A 117 31.16 -1.55 12.44
N GLY A 118 30.69 -2.41 11.51
CA GLY A 118 29.97 -3.62 11.82
C GLY A 118 28.45 -3.44 11.74
N GLU A 119 27.71 -4.47 12.15
CA GLU A 119 26.25 -4.50 12.08
C GLU A 119 25.64 -4.50 13.49
N ILE A 120 24.70 -3.60 13.75
CA ILE A 120 23.87 -3.67 14.93
C ILE A 120 22.61 -4.47 14.59
N LYS A 121 22.58 -5.71 15.10
CA LYS A 121 21.42 -6.59 15.01
C LYS A 121 20.46 -6.31 16.13
N GLN A 122 19.18 -6.31 15.81
CA GLN A 122 18.13 -6.02 16.78
C GLN A 122 17.00 -7.01 16.63
N THR A 123 16.37 -7.39 17.72
CA THR A 123 15.22 -8.30 17.78
C THR A 123 14.13 -7.70 18.63
N ALA A 124 12.88 -7.85 18.19
CA ALA A 124 11.70 -7.39 18.93
C ALA A 124 11.11 -8.51 19.78
N SER A 125 10.81 -8.19 21.02
CA SER A 125 9.95 -8.96 21.92
C SER A 125 8.66 -8.18 22.21
N ALA A 126 7.75 -8.76 22.98
CA ALA A 126 6.49 -8.11 23.34
C ALA A 126 6.68 -6.75 24.07
N THR A 127 7.78 -6.57 24.78
CA THR A 127 8.01 -5.39 25.65
C THR A 127 9.19 -4.54 25.26
N MET A 128 10.12 -5.05 24.43
CA MET A 128 11.35 -4.33 24.10
C MET A 128 11.93 -4.74 22.73
N ILE A 129 12.75 -3.85 22.19
CA ILE A 129 13.65 -4.11 21.06
C ILE A 129 15.06 -4.21 21.64
N THR A 130 15.65 -5.40 21.58
CA THR A 130 16.99 -5.71 22.12
C THR A 130 18.03 -5.64 21.01
N SER A 131 19.13 -4.94 21.26
CA SER A 131 20.28 -4.88 20.35
C SER A 131 21.32 -5.95 20.70
N ASN A 132 22.38 -6.03 19.89
CA ASN A 132 23.60 -6.78 20.21
C ASN A 132 24.69 -5.91 20.86
N LEU A 133 24.31 -4.79 21.49
CA LEU A 133 25.20 -3.96 22.31
C LEU A 133 25.13 -4.42 23.75
N TYR A 134 26.09 -5.22 24.17
CA TYR A 134 26.11 -5.83 25.49
C TYR A 134 26.56 -4.80 26.55
N VAL A 135 25.96 -4.86 27.72
CA VAL A 135 26.22 -3.93 28.83
C VAL A 135 26.58 -4.64 30.13
N GLY A 136 26.69 -5.99 30.11
CA GLY A 136 26.97 -6.77 31.32
C GLY A 136 25.91 -6.54 32.40
N ASP A 137 26.30 -6.52 33.64
CA ASP A 137 25.42 -6.40 34.82
C ASP A 137 24.86 -4.98 35.03
N LEU A 138 25.01 -4.07 34.05
CA LEU A 138 24.56 -2.70 34.17
C LEU A 138 23.04 -2.61 34.30
N THR A 139 22.58 -1.83 35.26
CA THR A 139 21.15 -1.47 35.38
C THR A 139 20.95 -0.01 34.97
N ILE A 140 20.00 0.25 34.08
CA ILE A 140 19.65 1.62 33.67
C ILE A 140 18.70 2.23 34.70
N THR A 141 19.18 3.31 35.35
CA THR A 141 18.41 4.08 36.31
C THR A 141 18.34 5.55 35.87
N SER A 142 17.46 6.34 36.48
CA SER A 142 17.36 7.78 36.21
C SER A 142 18.66 8.57 36.56
N THR A 143 19.51 8.00 37.38
CA THR A 143 20.77 8.62 37.87
C THR A 143 22.01 8.08 37.19
N ILE A 144 21.87 7.14 36.24
CA ILE A 144 23.03 6.58 35.51
C ILE A 144 23.82 7.68 34.80
N THR A 145 25.13 7.63 34.91
CA THR A 145 26.03 8.56 34.24
C THR A 145 26.45 8.05 32.85
N VAL A 146 26.85 8.98 32.01
CA VAL A 146 27.43 8.66 30.69
C VAL A 146 28.69 7.80 30.87
N GLY A 147 29.48 8.06 31.93
CA GLY A 147 30.69 7.29 32.26
C GLY A 147 30.38 5.81 32.53
N GLU A 148 29.39 5.54 33.38
CA GLU A 148 28.99 4.15 33.72
C GLU A 148 28.49 3.40 32.48
N LEU A 149 27.58 4.00 31.69
CA LEU A 149 27.07 3.37 30.47
C LEU A 149 28.20 3.17 29.44
N SER A 150 29.08 4.17 29.27
CA SER A 150 30.23 4.06 28.35
C SER A 150 31.19 2.97 28.77
N ALA A 151 31.55 2.88 30.07
CA ALA A 151 32.41 1.84 30.57
C ALA A 151 31.83 0.44 30.34
N ALA A 152 30.54 0.25 30.62
CA ALA A 152 29.87 -1.01 30.38
C ALA A 152 29.86 -1.41 28.88
N LEU A 153 29.56 -0.44 28.00
CA LEU A 153 29.56 -0.68 26.55
C LEU A 153 30.96 -1.03 26.04
N LEU A 154 32.00 -0.28 26.46
CA LEU A 154 33.38 -0.53 26.02
C LEU A 154 33.94 -1.86 26.55
N ALA A 155 33.57 -2.25 27.75
CA ALA A 155 34.03 -3.51 28.36
C ALA A 155 33.43 -4.75 27.68
N ASN A 156 32.19 -4.65 27.18
CA ASN A 156 31.44 -5.81 26.70
C ASN A 156 31.31 -5.86 25.15
N ASN A 157 31.82 -4.85 24.42
CA ASN A 157 31.73 -4.83 22.96
C ASN A 157 33.09 -4.51 22.33
N ASN A 158 33.66 -5.49 21.65
CA ASN A 158 34.93 -5.30 20.96
C ASN A 158 34.77 -4.30 19.80
N GLY A 159 35.76 -3.37 19.72
CA GLY A 159 35.83 -2.40 18.63
C GLY A 159 35.17 -1.05 18.93
N LEU A 160 34.45 -0.90 20.04
CA LEU A 160 34.01 0.40 20.54
C LEU A 160 35.17 1.18 21.16
N GLN A 161 35.14 2.50 21.07
CA GLN A 161 36.16 3.39 21.58
C GLN A 161 35.54 4.60 22.30
N ASN A 162 36.29 5.17 23.22
CA ASN A 162 35.93 6.48 23.76
C ASN A 162 35.87 7.51 22.63
N GLY A 163 34.83 8.31 22.61
CA GLY A 163 34.54 9.26 21.53
C GLY A 163 33.61 8.74 20.44
N ASP A 164 33.27 7.46 20.45
CA ASP A 164 32.21 6.95 19.58
C ASP A 164 30.85 7.57 19.98
N GLN A 165 30.00 7.83 19.01
CA GLN A 165 28.69 8.38 19.24
C GLN A 165 27.64 7.26 19.13
N LEU A 166 26.88 7.08 20.20
CA LEU A 166 25.68 6.21 20.20
C LEU A 166 24.46 7.04 19.91
N SER A 167 23.75 6.70 18.84
CA SER A 167 22.47 7.29 18.46
C SER A 167 21.34 6.30 18.71
N VAL A 168 20.32 6.75 19.42
CA VAL A 168 19.06 6.03 19.65
C VAL A 168 17.99 6.71 18.82
N ILE A 169 17.40 5.97 17.90
CA ILE A 169 16.40 6.49 16.96
C ILE A 169 15.09 5.77 17.20
N GLN A 170 14.05 6.55 17.46
CA GLN A 170 12.71 6.08 17.70
C GLN A 170 11.78 6.62 16.61
N TYR A 171 11.07 5.74 15.96
CA TYR A 171 10.02 6.04 14.99
C TYR A 171 8.66 5.72 15.59
N ILE A 172 7.90 6.74 15.92
CA ILE A 172 6.56 6.60 16.49
C ILE A 172 5.55 6.67 15.36
N GLN A 173 4.78 5.61 15.20
CA GLN A 173 3.67 5.56 14.26
C GLN A 173 2.45 6.23 14.90
N ASN A 174 2.05 7.37 14.36
CA ASN A 174 0.82 8.02 14.78
C ASN A 174 -0.32 7.60 13.85
N THR A 175 -1.41 7.16 14.45
CA THR A 175 -2.64 6.83 13.75
C THR A 175 -3.54 8.05 13.76
N GLY A 176 -3.80 8.64 12.61
CA GLY A 176 -4.78 9.72 12.42
C GLY A 176 -6.18 9.17 12.14
N SER A 177 -7.08 10.03 11.65
CA SER A 177 -8.36 9.60 11.09
C SER A 177 -8.14 8.67 9.89
N ALA A 178 -9.14 7.85 9.55
CA ALA A 178 -9.10 6.84 8.49
C ALA A 178 -8.20 7.25 7.31
N ASP A 179 -7.20 6.46 7.00
CA ASP A 179 -6.21 6.63 5.92
C ASP A 179 -5.04 7.62 6.16
N SER A 180 -4.95 8.30 7.30
CA SER A 180 -3.87 9.23 7.59
C SER A 180 -2.96 8.67 8.68
N TYR A 181 -1.78 8.19 8.29
CA TYR A 181 -0.74 7.73 9.21
C TYR A 181 0.47 8.65 9.09
N THR A 182 1.03 9.09 10.21
CA THR A 182 2.25 9.89 10.22
C THR A 182 3.33 9.25 11.07
N VAL A 183 4.57 9.59 10.81
CA VAL A 183 5.71 9.10 11.58
C VAL A 183 6.40 10.27 12.25
N THR A 184 6.54 10.18 13.57
CA THR A 184 7.40 11.09 14.33
C THR A 184 8.75 10.41 14.58
N CYS A 185 9.82 10.96 14.00
CA CYS A 185 11.17 10.49 14.23
C CYS A 185 11.81 11.28 15.39
N ARG A 186 12.31 10.58 16.40
CA ARG A 186 13.09 11.14 17.51
C ARG A 186 14.46 10.52 17.48
N ALA A 187 15.48 11.30 17.16
CA ALA A 187 16.87 10.91 17.25
C ALA A 187 17.51 11.58 18.46
N ARG A 188 18.24 10.81 19.25
CA ARG A 188 19.00 11.25 20.41
C ARG A 188 20.39 10.65 20.34
N GLU A 189 21.38 11.42 20.74
CA GLU A 189 22.78 11.08 20.55
C GLU A 189 23.58 11.31 21.84
N MET A 190 24.50 10.40 22.12
CA MET A 190 25.42 10.46 23.26
C MET A 190 26.79 10.05 22.80
N ILE A 191 27.80 10.83 23.18
CA ILE A 191 29.20 10.48 22.94
C ILE A 191 29.68 9.61 24.11
N LEU A 192 30.28 8.45 23.79
CA LEU A 192 30.86 7.55 24.78
C LEU A 192 32.11 8.22 25.45
N ASN A 193 32.01 8.41 26.74
CA ASN A 193 33.08 8.99 27.53
C ASN A 193 33.08 8.39 28.95
N THR A 194 34.03 7.52 29.23
CA THR A 194 34.14 6.81 30.50
C THR A 194 34.44 7.71 31.71
N SER A 195 34.92 8.93 31.47
CA SER A 195 35.20 9.90 32.52
C SER A 195 34.07 10.91 32.77
N SER A 196 32.96 10.81 32.05
CA SER A 196 31.86 11.76 32.17
C SER A 196 30.98 11.47 33.38
N LEU A 197 30.73 12.50 34.18
CA LEU A 197 29.80 12.47 35.32
C LEU A 197 28.42 12.99 34.96
N GLU A 198 28.20 13.36 33.69
CA GLU A 198 26.89 13.81 33.23
C GLU A 198 25.89 12.66 33.21
N LEU A 199 24.63 12.98 33.47
CA LEU A 199 23.56 11.99 33.43
C LEU A 199 23.20 11.61 31.98
N VAL A 200 22.99 10.32 31.74
CA VAL A 200 22.51 9.80 30.44
C VAL A 200 21.19 10.47 30.01
N SER A 201 20.33 10.79 30.97
CA SER A 201 19.03 11.43 30.72
C SER A 201 19.10 12.79 30.02
N ARG A 202 20.25 13.46 30.00
CA ARG A 202 20.49 14.69 29.22
C ARG A 202 20.58 14.44 27.72
N PHE A 203 21.01 13.27 27.32
CA PHE A 203 21.34 12.91 25.95
C PHE A 203 20.40 11.87 25.39
N LEU A 204 20.08 10.82 26.12
CA LEU A 204 19.25 9.71 25.73
C LEU A 204 17.98 9.62 26.61
N PRO A 205 16.86 9.16 26.06
CA PRO A 205 15.61 9.03 26.82
C PRO A 205 15.66 7.78 27.71
N VAL A 206 16.13 7.94 28.95
CA VAL A 206 16.28 6.82 29.92
C VAL A 206 14.96 6.13 30.27
N ASP A 207 13.84 6.78 30.08
CA ASP A 207 12.50 6.25 30.29
C ASP A 207 12.11 5.16 29.30
N ILE A 208 12.77 5.14 28.14
CA ILE A 208 12.58 4.08 27.13
C ILE A 208 13.80 3.17 26.96
N LEU A 209 14.90 3.47 27.66
CA LEU A 209 16.07 2.58 27.65
C LEU A 209 15.89 1.47 28.69
N GLY A 210 16.32 0.28 28.33
CA GLY A 210 16.31 -0.89 29.20
C GLY A 210 17.51 -1.80 28.93
N VAL A 211 17.58 -2.85 29.70
CA VAL A 211 18.53 -3.94 29.51
C VAL A 211 17.76 -5.23 29.39
N SER A 212 18.11 -6.04 28.41
CA SER A 212 17.50 -7.37 28.26
C SER A 212 17.93 -8.29 29.39
N SER A 213 17.06 -9.22 29.79
CA SER A 213 17.39 -10.29 30.71
C SER A 213 18.09 -11.44 29.98
N GLY A 214 18.93 -12.22 30.67
CA GLY A 214 19.63 -13.40 30.17
C GLY A 214 21.12 -13.37 30.43
N ASP A 215 21.85 -14.33 29.90
CA ASP A 215 23.30 -14.53 30.16
C ASP A 215 24.15 -13.42 29.53
N THR A 216 23.63 -12.72 28.55
CA THR A 216 24.33 -11.61 27.87
C THR A 216 23.40 -10.39 27.81
N PRO A 217 23.26 -9.64 28.91
CA PRO A 217 22.40 -8.48 28.95
C PRO A 217 22.83 -7.42 27.94
N ALA A 218 21.88 -6.93 27.17
CA ALA A 218 22.13 -6.03 26.07
C ALA A 218 21.22 -4.79 26.14
N LEU A 219 21.73 -3.68 25.63
CA LEU A 219 21.01 -2.41 25.57
C LEU A 219 19.76 -2.57 24.72
N SER A 220 18.63 -2.16 25.27
CA SER A 220 17.32 -2.36 24.69
C SER A 220 16.50 -1.08 24.71
N ILE A 221 15.47 -1.02 23.87
CA ILE A 221 14.46 0.05 23.85
C ILE A 221 13.13 -0.55 24.29
N LEU A 222 12.54 -0.01 25.34
CA LEU A 222 11.22 -0.40 25.84
C LEU A 222 10.13 0.07 24.85
N THR A 223 9.22 -0.83 24.48
CA THR A 223 8.23 -0.58 23.45
C THR A 223 6.79 -0.40 23.97
N SER A 224 6.61 -0.47 25.29
CA SER A 224 5.28 -0.36 25.91
C SER A 224 4.58 0.98 25.70
N SER A 225 5.32 2.04 25.38
CA SER A 225 4.78 3.41 25.26
C SER A 225 4.53 3.87 23.83
N PHE A 226 4.87 3.08 22.81
CA PHE A 226 4.67 3.48 21.42
C PHE A 226 4.52 2.28 20.48
N ILE A 227 3.88 2.54 19.34
CA ILE A 227 3.84 1.63 18.18
C ILE A 227 4.74 2.23 17.11
N GLY A 228 5.49 1.40 16.40
CA GLY A 228 6.35 1.87 15.32
C GLY A 228 7.62 1.04 15.21
N GLY A 229 8.78 1.64 15.44
CA GLY A 229 10.06 0.94 15.39
C GLY A 229 11.19 1.77 16.01
N ALA A 230 12.31 1.13 16.23
CA ALA A 230 13.48 1.81 16.75
C ALA A 230 14.78 1.22 16.19
N ALA A 231 15.85 1.96 16.35
CA ALA A 231 17.18 1.52 15.97
C ALA A 231 18.28 2.14 16.84
N PHE A 232 19.39 1.41 16.97
CA PHE A 232 20.65 1.92 17.46
C PHE A 232 21.65 2.10 16.33
N ILE A 233 22.38 3.19 16.33
CA ILE A 233 23.48 3.44 15.40
C ILE A 233 24.71 3.88 16.20
N LEU A 234 25.86 3.36 15.86
CA LEU A 234 27.14 3.87 16.33
C LEU A 234 27.84 4.59 15.19
N SER A 235 28.47 5.71 15.51
CA SER A 235 29.29 6.43 14.55
C SER A 235 30.62 6.88 15.19
N ARG A 236 31.62 7.03 14.35
CA ARG A 236 32.99 7.46 14.74
C ARG A 236 33.52 8.40 13.69
N THR A 237 34.10 9.51 14.15
CA THR A 237 34.88 10.40 13.27
C THR A 237 36.31 9.99 13.27
N GLN A 238 36.85 9.53 12.15
CA GLN A 238 38.24 9.12 12.00
C GLN A 238 38.84 9.71 10.71
N GLY A 239 39.89 10.46 10.82
CA GLY A 239 40.56 11.06 9.66
C GLY A 239 39.69 11.98 8.83
N GLY A 240 38.73 12.69 9.45
CA GLY A 240 37.79 13.58 8.77
C GLY A 240 36.63 12.84 8.04
N ARG A 241 36.52 11.52 8.22
CA ARG A 241 35.42 10.70 7.71
C ARG A 241 34.54 10.23 8.86
N ILE A 242 33.27 10.13 8.62
CA ILE A 242 32.31 9.53 9.54
C ILE A 242 32.15 8.06 9.14
N LEU A 243 32.56 7.18 10.04
CA LEU A 243 32.32 5.74 9.98
C LEU A 243 31.03 5.45 10.75
N VAL A 244 30.19 4.54 10.23
CA VAL A 244 28.92 4.17 10.87
C VAL A 244 28.73 2.67 10.90
N THR A 245 27.89 2.21 11.80
CA THR A 245 27.40 0.83 11.79
C THR A 245 26.31 0.64 10.72
N THR A 246 26.15 -0.59 10.23
CA THR A 246 24.98 -0.97 9.45
C THR A 246 23.84 -1.26 10.42
N SER A 247 22.70 -0.58 10.25
CA SER A 247 21.53 -0.75 11.10
C SER A 247 20.24 -0.59 10.32
N SER A 248 19.24 -1.38 10.70
CA SER A 248 17.88 -1.30 10.17
C SER A 248 16.89 -1.02 11.30
N VAL A 249 15.77 -0.41 10.96
CA VAL A 249 14.67 -0.21 11.91
C VAL A 249 14.10 -1.56 12.28
N THR A 250 14.01 -1.84 13.57
CA THR A 250 13.28 -2.99 14.09
C THR A 250 11.90 -2.52 14.53
N LEU A 251 10.86 -3.16 14.01
CA LEU A 251 9.47 -2.83 14.35
C LEU A 251 9.12 -3.31 15.76
N THR A 252 8.23 -2.59 16.43
CA THR A 252 7.60 -3.06 17.67
C THR A 252 6.82 -4.34 17.42
N TYR A 253 6.81 -5.24 18.40
CA TYR A 253 6.10 -6.51 18.29
C TYR A 253 4.62 -6.29 17.96
N GLY A 254 4.10 -7.08 17.01
CA GLY A 254 2.68 -7.01 16.63
C GLY A 254 2.26 -5.71 15.93
N ASN A 255 3.17 -5.05 15.19
CA ASN A 255 2.84 -3.83 14.45
C ASN A 255 1.79 -4.11 13.35
N SER A 256 0.51 -3.97 13.71
CA SER A 256 -0.62 -4.23 12.82
C SER A 256 -0.70 -3.26 11.64
N VAL A 257 -0.24 -2.01 11.81
CA VAL A 257 -0.25 -1.00 10.75
C VAL A 257 0.69 -1.42 9.62
N TYR A 258 1.91 -1.82 9.94
CA TYR A 258 2.85 -2.32 8.94
C TYR A 258 2.31 -3.57 8.23
N THR A 259 1.78 -4.52 9.00
CA THR A 259 1.22 -5.77 8.45
C THR A 259 0.07 -5.49 7.49
N ALA A 260 -0.84 -4.57 7.82
CA ALA A 260 -1.93 -4.18 6.95
C ALA A 260 -1.43 -3.56 5.63
N MET A 261 -0.46 -2.64 5.71
CA MET A 261 0.07 -1.89 4.57
C MET A 261 1.03 -2.69 3.68
N THR A 262 1.42 -3.89 4.09
CA THR A 262 2.28 -4.80 3.30
C THR A 262 1.53 -5.99 2.71
N SER A 263 0.23 -6.10 2.98
CA SER A 263 -0.62 -7.21 2.51
C SER A 263 -0.80 -7.18 0.99
N THR A 264 -1.05 -8.34 0.40
CA THR A 264 -1.36 -8.48 -1.04
C THR A 264 -2.61 -7.68 -1.41
N THR A 265 -3.65 -7.71 -0.58
CA THR A 265 -4.88 -6.95 -0.78
C THR A 265 -4.60 -5.44 -0.81
N GLN A 266 -3.76 -4.95 0.11
CA GLN A 266 -3.37 -3.54 0.12
C GLN A 266 -2.55 -3.16 -1.12
N LYS A 267 -1.67 -4.04 -1.61
CA LYS A 267 -0.93 -3.85 -2.86
C LYS A 267 -1.88 -3.63 -4.03
N GLU A 268 -2.85 -4.49 -4.20
CA GLU A 268 -3.84 -4.38 -5.29
C GLU A 268 -4.68 -3.10 -5.17
N THR A 269 -5.16 -2.79 -3.96
CA THR A 269 -5.92 -1.57 -3.67
C THR A 269 -5.09 -0.33 -3.99
N ALA A 270 -3.82 -0.31 -3.59
CA ALA A 270 -2.92 0.79 -3.85
C ALA A 270 -2.69 1.00 -5.36
N ILE A 271 -2.41 -0.07 -6.12
CA ILE A 271 -2.21 0.01 -7.58
C ILE A 271 -3.48 0.52 -8.25
N ARG A 272 -4.65 -0.03 -7.91
CA ARG A 272 -5.96 0.37 -8.49
C ARG A 272 -6.34 1.82 -8.17
N SER A 273 -5.94 2.36 -7.02
CA SER A 273 -6.29 3.71 -6.59
C SER A 273 -5.75 4.82 -7.50
N TYR A 274 -4.76 4.52 -8.34
CA TYR A 274 -4.20 5.46 -9.31
C TYR A 274 -4.99 5.55 -10.63
N GLY A 275 -6.18 4.98 -10.67
CA GLY A 275 -7.14 5.23 -11.75
C GLY A 275 -6.78 4.56 -13.06
N THR A 276 -6.80 3.26 -13.08
CA THR A 276 -6.63 2.51 -14.31
C THR A 276 -7.81 1.60 -14.53
N ASN A 277 -8.43 1.79 -15.67
CA ASN A 277 -9.58 1.03 -16.10
C ASN A 277 -9.21 -0.34 -16.67
N THR A 278 -7.99 -0.81 -16.48
CA THR A 278 -7.54 -2.03 -17.14
C THR A 278 -6.83 -2.95 -16.17
N VAL A 279 -7.16 -4.20 -16.28
CA VAL A 279 -6.52 -5.39 -15.67
C VAL A 279 -4.98 -5.43 -15.86
N VAL A 280 -4.45 -4.55 -16.70
CA VAL A 280 -3.03 -4.39 -17.08
C VAL A 280 -2.11 -3.96 -15.94
N PHE A 281 -2.61 -3.73 -14.73
CA PHE A 281 -1.82 -3.27 -13.57
C PHE A 281 -1.67 -4.31 -12.47
N LEU A 282 -2.19 -5.48 -12.68
CA LEU A 282 -1.94 -6.61 -11.79
C LEU A 282 -0.58 -7.20 -12.15
N ASP A 283 0.19 -7.59 -11.16
CA ASP A 283 1.47 -8.29 -11.33
C ASP A 283 1.29 -9.47 -12.29
N SER A 284 2.25 -9.73 -13.14
CA SER A 284 2.20 -10.87 -14.07
C SER A 284 1.98 -12.22 -13.35
N ASN A 285 2.38 -12.33 -12.10
CA ASN A 285 2.06 -13.47 -11.26
C ASN A 285 0.57 -13.49 -10.82
N VAL A 286 -0.06 -12.31 -10.68
CA VAL A 286 -1.50 -12.19 -10.41
C VAL A 286 -2.29 -12.35 -11.71
N VAL A 287 -1.71 -12.02 -12.87
CA VAL A 287 -2.31 -12.29 -14.18
C VAL A 287 -2.21 -13.78 -14.55
N ALA A 288 -1.17 -14.47 -14.11
CA ALA A 288 -1.10 -15.94 -14.22
C ALA A 288 -2.14 -16.63 -13.29
N ASP A 289 -2.37 -16.06 -12.09
CA ASP A 289 -3.48 -16.45 -11.21
C ASP A 289 -4.83 -15.90 -11.67
N ALA A 290 -4.88 -14.87 -12.53
CA ALA A 290 -6.13 -14.37 -13.10
C ALA A 290 -6.73 -15.32 -14.16
N ASN A 291 -5.91 -16.21 -14.72
CA ASN A 291 -6.43 -17.40 -15.41
C ASN A 291 -6.86 -18.52 -14.42
N ALA A 292 -6.56 -18.35 -13.13
CA ALA A 292 -6.97 -19.20 -12.01
C ALA A 292 -7.90 -18.45 -11.02
N GLY A 293 -8.67 -17.42 -11.44
CA GLY A 293 -9.72 -16.83 -10.62
C GLY A 293 -9.53 -15.38 -10.17
N VAL A 294 -9.22 -14.42 -11.07
CA VAL A 294 -9.77 -13.08 -10.90
C VAL A 294 -11.29 -13.24 -10.99
N PRO A 295 -12.08 -12.87 -10.00
CA PRO A 295 -13.50 -12.76 -10.21
C PRO A 295 -13.65 -11.69 -11.29
N THR A 296 -13.81 -12.11 -12.53
CA THR A 296 -14.46 -11.31 -13.56
C THR A 296 -15.67 -10.78 -12.85
N ALA A 297 -15.84 -9.45 -12.76
CA ALA A 297 -16.97 -8.90 -12.06
C ALA A 297 -18.18 -9.64 -12.60
N VAL A 298 -18.72 -10.55 -11.77
CA VAL A 298 -19.78 -11.44 -12.22
C VAL A 298 -20.91 -10.54 -12.63
N SER A 299 -21.37 -10.70 -13.83
CA SER A 299 -22.54 -9.98 -14.35
C SER A 299 -23.51 -10.97 -14.94
N ILE A 300 -24.74 -10.52 -15.14
CA ILE A 300 -25.73 -11.33 -15.83
C ILE A 300 -25.47 -11.24 -17.33
N ALA A 301 -25.09 -12.34 -17.93
CA ALA A 301 -24.90 -12.45 -19.39
C ALA A 301 -26.21 -12.40 -20.15
N SER A 302 -27.21 -13.13 -19.66
CA SER A 302 -28.54 -13.19 -20.25
C SER A 302 -29.58 -13.77 -19.28
N VAL A 303 -30.85 -13.53 -19.58
CA VAL A 303 -32.00 -14.14 -18.88
C VAL A 303 -32.77 -14.97 -19.87
N ARG A 304 -33.03 -16.24 -19.57
CA ARG A 304 -33.85 -17.12 -20.35
C ARG A 304 -35.20 -17.31 -19.66
N ILE A 305 -36.27 -17.06 -20.37
CA ILE A 305 -37.65 -17.24 -19.91
C ILE A 305 -38.30 -18.26 -20.81
N GLY A 306 -38.65 -19.42 -20.28
CA GLY A 306 -39.05 -20.57 -21.09
C GLY A 306 -37.95 -20.95 -22.09
N ASN A 307 -38.24 -20.89 -23.39
CA ASN A 307 -37.29 -21.23 -24.46
C ASN A 307 -36.58 -20.00 -25.08
N THR A 308 -36.92 -18.80 -24.65
CA THR A 308 -36.38 -17.56 -25.25
C THR A 308 -35.33 -16.93 -24.35
N THR A 309 -34.17 -16.56 -24.93
CA THR A 309 -33.08 -15.90 -24.23
C THR A 309 -33.08 -14.40 -24.55
N TYR A 310 -32.93 -13.60 -23.50
CA TYR A 310 -32.94 -12.14 -23.53
C TYR A 310 -31.56 -11.61 -23.07
N ALA A 311 -30.88 -10.88 -23.93
CA ALA A 311 -29.69 -10.11 -23.58
C ALA A 311 -30.08 -8.72 -23.07
N ALA A 312 -29.12 -7.97 -22.54
CA ALA A 312 -29.34 -6.61 -22.04
C ALA A 312 -30.04 -5.73 -23.12
N GLY A 313 -31.07 -5.02 -22.70
CA GLY A 313 -31.89 -4.17 -23.60
C GLY A 313 -32.91 -4.90 -24.48
N ALA A 314 -33.00 -6.23 -24.43
CA ALA A 314 -34.01 -6.98 -25.17
C ALA A 314 -35.42 -6.75 -24.62
N TYR A 315 -36.42 -6.95 -25.50
CA TYR A 315 -37.85 -6.75 -25.15
C TYR A 315 -38.44 -8.01 -24.52
N LEU A 316 -39.05 -7.83 -23.36
CA LEU A 316 -39.72 -8.86 -22.56
C LEU A 316 -41.10 -9.25 -23.10
N PRO A 317 -41.57 -10.47 -22.80
CA PRO A 317 -42.95 -10.88 -23.07
C PRO A 317 -43.95 -10.15 -22.15
N GLU A 318 -45.24 -10.35 -22.36
CA GLU A 318 -46.32 -9.71 -21.55
C GLU A 318 -46.35 -10.21 -20.10
N SER A 319 -45.96 -11.44 -19.89
CA SER A 319 -45.92 -12.06 -18.58
C SER A 319 -44.89 -13.17 -18.53
N LEU A 320 -44.43 -13.48 -17.33
CA LEU A 320 -43.74 -14.74 -17.05
C LEU A 320 -44.83 -15.81 -16.85
N PRO A 321 -44.83 -16.90 -17.63
CA PRO A 321 -45.84 -17.94 -17.48
C PRO A 321 -45.76 -18.62 -16.10
N ALA A 322 -46.91 -19.05 -15.56
CA ALA A 322 -46.92 -19.92 -14.39
C ALA A 322 -46.23 -21.26 -14.69
N SER A 323 -45.61 -21.86 -13.66
CA SER A 323 -44.91 -23.15 -13.78
C SER A 323 -43.78 -23.16 -14.82
N SER A 324 -43.23 -21.98 -15.13
CA SER A 324 -42.07 -21.82 -15.98
C SER A 324 -40.78 -21.60 -15.12
N GLN A 325 -39.67 -21.50 -15.80
CA GLN A 325 -38.39 -21.18 -15.16
C GLN A 325 -37.81 -19.92 -15.77
N VAL A 326 -37.34 -19.02 -14.90
CA VAL A 326 -36.45 -17.92 -15.28
C VAL A 326 -35.02 -18.37 -14.97
N VAL A 327 -34.23 -18.53 -16.02
CA VAL A 327 -32.83 -18.93 -15.87
C VAL A 327 -31.94 -17.74 -16.14
N VAL A 328 -31.15 -17.38 -15.15
CA VAL A 328 -30.15 -16.30 -15.23
C VAL A 328 -28.80 -16.92 -15.52
N ASN A 329 -28.21 -16.59 -16.67
CA ASN A 329 -26.88 -17.02 -17.07
C ASN A 329 -25.85 -15.96 -16.60
N LEU A 330 -24.80 -16.38 -15.97
CA LEU A 330 -23.75 -15.52 -15.46
C LEU A 330 -22.55 -15.50 -16.41
N THR A 331 -21.76 -14.44 -16.35
CA THR A 331 -20.50 -14.31 -17.11
C THR A 331 -19.35 -15.07 -16.50
N ALA A 332 -19.43 -15.37 -15.20
CA ALA A 332 -18.48 -16.18 -14.45
C ALA A 332 -19.20 -16.90 -13.31
N PRO A 333 -18.65 -18.01 -12.77
CA PRO A 333 -19.30 -18.76 -11.71
C PRO A 333 -19.37 -17.93 -10.41
N VAL A 334 -20.43 -18.18 -9.63
CA VAL A 334 -20.65 -17.61 -8.30
C VAL A 334 -20.78 -18.72 -7.29
N GLU A 335 -20.12 -18.58 -6.17
CA GLU A 335 -20.28 -19.49 -5.04
C GLU A 335 -21.50 -19.08 -4.21
N LEU A 336 -22.44 -20.00 -4.02
CA LEU A 336 -23.63 -19.81 -3.19
C LEU A 336 -23.42 -20.43 -1.82
N SER A 337 -23.74 -19.68 -0.79
CA SER A 337 -23.86 -20.16 0.59
C SER A 337 -25.33 -20.34 1.01
N GLN A 338 -26.25 -19.79 0.23
CA GLN A 338 -27.71 -19.89 0.39
C GLN A 338 -28.40 -19.67 -0.96
N ALA A 339 -29.69 -19.98 -1.04
CA ALA A 339 -30.48 -19.74 -2.25
C ALA A 339 -30.42 -18.24 -2.65
N ALA A 340 -30.23 -18.00 -3.96
CA ALA A 340 -30.24 -16.65 -4.50
C ALA A 340 -31.69 -16.13 -4.64
N THR A 341 -31.86 -14.81 -4.61
CA THR A 341 -33.17 -14.16 -4.81
C THR A 341 -33.13 -13.31 -6.07
N LEU A 342 -34.09 -13.52 -6.97
CA LEU A 342 -34.32 -12.69 -8.15
C LEU A 342 -35.48 -11.72 -7.88
N SER A 343 -35.23 -10.44 -7.98
CA SER A 343 -36.22 -9.38 -7.94
C SER A 343 -36.43 -8.78 -9.34
N ILE A 344 -37.66 -8.55 -9.76
CA ILE A 344 -37.98 -7.86 -11.02
C ILE A 344 -38.64 -6.54 -10.64
N THR A 345 -37.98 -5.44 -10.97
CA THR A 345 -38.38 -4.10 -10.57
C THR A 345 -38.46 -3.22 -11.81
N ARG A 346 -39.49 -2.39 -11.92
CA ARG A 346 -39.51 -1.35 -12.95
C ARG A 346 -38.56 -0.24 -12.58
N GLU A 347 -37.75 0.23 -13.54
CA GLU A 347 -36.82 1.34 -13.32
C GLU A 347 -37.56 2.57 -12.76
N GLY A 348 -36.99 3.15 -11.70
CA GLY A 348 -37.62 4.26 -10.96
C GLY A 348 -38.61 3.86 -9.86
N ASN A 349 -39.01 2.59 -9.78
CA ASN A 349 -39.84 2.09 -8.67
C ASN A 349 -39.00 1.38 -7.61
N GLN A 350 -39.37 1.53 -6.35
CA GLN A 350 -38.68 0.81 -5.24
C GLN A 350 -39.34 -0.55 -4.92
N THR A 351 -40.53 -0.81 -5.43
CA THR A 351 -41.27 -2.05 -5.16
C THR A 351 -41.09 -3.04 -6.32
N ALA A 352 -40.62 -4.24 -6.00
CA ALA A 352 -40.49 -5.31 -6.97
C ALA A 352 -41.88 -5.84 -7.41
N LEU A 353 -42.03 -6.15 -8.69
CA LEU A 353 -43.21 -6.85 -9.22
C LEU A 353 -43.31 -8.26 -8.67
N THR A 354 -42.18 -8.92 -8.51
CA THR A 354 -42.05 -10.25 -7.93
C THR A 354 -40.67 -10.46 -7.34
N SER A 355 -40.61 -11.40 -6.44
CA SER A 355 -39.35 -11.93 -5.89
C SER A 355 -39.38 -13.46 -5.96
N LEU A 356 -38.39 -14.06 -6.59
CA LEU A 356 -38.29 -15.50 -6.81
C LEU A 356 -37.05 -16.02 -6.14
N THR A 357 -37.10 -17.26 -5.62
CA THR A 357 -35.95 -17.91 -4.96
C THR A 357 -35.38 -18.97 -5.90
N SER A 358 -34.05 -19.06 -5.99
CA SER A 358 -33.39 -20.05 -6.85
C SER A 358 -33.58 -21.48 -6.32
N SER A 359 -33.54 -22.44 -7.26
CA SER A 359 -33.46 -23.86 -6.94
C SER A 359 -32.07 -24.28 -6.40
N GLU A 360 -31.03 -23.58 -6.79
CA GLU A 360 -29.66 -23.77 -6.33
C GLU A 360 -29.48 -23.10 -4.96
N THR A 361 -28.94 -23.85 -3.98
CA THR A 361 -28.80 -23.38 -2.59
C THR A 361 -27.37 -23.30 -2.10
N SER A 362 -26.43 -23.94 -2.81
CA SER A 362 -25.02 -23.99 -2.43
C SER A 362 -24.12 -24.41 -3.58
N GLY A 363 -22.83 -24.10 -3.47
CA GLY A 363 -21.80 -24.47 -4.43
C GLY A 363 -21.59 -23.46 -5.54
N GLU A 364 -20.68 -23.77 -6.43
CA GLU A 364 -20.28 -22.91 -7.55
C GLU A 364 -21.24 -23.09 -8.72
N VAL A 365 -21.88 -22.00 -9.18
CA VAL A 365 -22.91 -22.02 -10.22
C VAL A 365 -22.64 -20.99 -11.31
N MET A 366 -22.87 -21.36 -12.57
CA MET A 366 -22.87 -20.50 -13.75
C MET A 366 -24.29 -20.08 -14.18
N GLN A 367 -25.28 -20.77 -13.68
CA GLN A 367 -26.70 -20.52 -13.97
C GLN A 367 -27.49 -20.58 -12.68
N LEU A 368 -28.46 -19.70 -12.55
CA LEU A 368 -29.43 -19.67 -11.46
C LEU A 368 -30.81 -19.87 -12.01
N THR A 369 -31.52 -20.85 -11.49
CA THR A 369 -32.86 -21.21 -11.94
C THR A 369 -33.90 -20.77 -10.91
N PHE A 370 -34.82 -19.93 -11.33
CA PHE A 370 -35.89 -19.37 -10.50
C PHE A 370 -37.26 -19.89 -10.99
N PRO A 371 -37.86 -20.86 -10.29
CA PRO A 371 -39.18 -21.37 -10.67
C PRO A 371 -40.27 -20.34 -10.40
N THR A 372 -41.22 -20.20 -11.31
CA THR A 372 -42.41 -19.35 -11.13
C THR A 372 -43.58 -20.21 -10.68
N SER A 373 -44.13 -19.96 -9.50
CA SER A 373 -45.33 -20.65 -9.00
C SER A 373 -46.62 -20.10 -9.60
N ALA A 374 -46.64 -18.81 -9.97
CA ALA A 374 -47.77 -18.11 -10.58
C ALA A 374 -47.30 -17.26 -11.75
N ALA A 375 -48.20 -16.94 -12.67
CA ALA A 375 -47.90 -16.01 -13.74
C ALA A 375 -47.63 -14.62 -13.19
N VAL A 376 -46.54 -13.97 -13.65
CA VAL A 376 -46.16 -12.62 -13.27
C VAL A 376 -46.37 -11.69 -14.45
N SER A 377 -47.34 -10.76 -14.34
CA SER A 377 -47.59 -9.75 -15.37
C SER A 377 -46.45 -8.75 -15.42
N ILE A 378 -46.00 -8.41 -16.62
CA ILE A 378 -45.02 -7.37 -16.88
C ILE A 378 -45.73 -6.20 -17.54
N PRO A 379 -46.21 -5.19 -16.78
CA PRO A 379 -46.98 -4.09 -17.29
C PRO A 379 -46.24 -3.30 -18.37
N ARG A 380 -46.98 -2.82 -19.38
CA ARG A 380 -46.50 -1.87 -20.38
C ARG A 380 -47.09 -0.48 -20.13
N GLY A 381 -46.43 0.55 -20.61
CA GLY A 381 -46.92 1.91 -20.58
C GLY A 381 -47.24 2.44 -21.97
N SER A 382 -47.48 3.72 -22.07
CA SER A 382 -47.59 4.43 -23.36
C SER A 382 -46.23 4.52 -24.08
N SER A 383 -45.13 4.44 -23.35
CA SER A 383 -43.76 4.35 -23.86
C SER A 383 -43.05 3.10 -23.34
N ASP A 384 -41.89 2.78 -23.89
CA ASP A 384 -41.08 1.67 -23.43
C ASP A 384 -40.71 1.82 -21.96
N TYR A 385 -40.86 0.75 -21.18
CA TYR A 385 -40.39 0.68 -19.80
C TYR A 385 -39.16 -0.20 -19.71
N THR A 386 -38.21 0.21 -18.84
CA THR A 386 -37.07 -0.62 -18.46
C THR A 386 -37.41 -1.38 -17.18
N TYR A 387 -37.10 -2.66 -17.18
CA TYR A 387 -37.20 -3.55 -16.01
C TYR A 387 -35.80 -4.01 -15.60
N VAL A 388 -35.52 -3.93 -14.34
CA VAL A 388 -34.27 -4.39 -13.73
C VAL A 388 -34.51 -5.78 -13.14
N PHE A 389 -33.80 -6.77 -13.66
CA PHE A 389 -33.73 -8.10 -13.09
C PHE A 389 -32.50 -8.11 -12.15
N GLY A 390 -32.76 -7.98 -10.87
CA GLY A 390 -31.75 -7.95 -9.82
C GLY A 390 -31.62 -9.32 -9.15
N VAL A 391 -30.42 -9.88 -9.11
CA VAL A 391 -30.12 -11.15 -8.44
C VAL A 391 -29.23 -10.87 -7.25
N SER A 392 -29.68 -11.27 -6.05
CA SER A 392 -28.89 -11.25 -4.82
C SER A 392 -28.45 -12.67 -4.49
N THR A 393 -27.14 -12.89 -4.39
CA THR A 393 -26.56 -14.20 -4.05
C THR A 393 -26.08 -14.26 -2.58
N GLY A 394 -26.41 -13.23 -1.77
CA GLY A 394 -25.89 -13.10 -0.41
C GLY A 394 -24.50 -12.43 -0.37
N SER A 395 -23.65 -12.69 -1.34
CA SER A 395 -22.32 -12.08 -1.46
C SER A 395 -22.22 -11.00 -2.55
N ALA A 396 -23.10 -11.01 -3.53
CA ALA A 396 -23.14 -10.06 -4.64
C ALA A 396 -24.57 -9.67 -5.02
N LEU A 397 -24.73 -8.43 -5.51
CA LEU A 397 -25.94 -7.95 -6.14
C LEU A 397 -25.64 -7.72 -7.63
N LEU A 398 -26.29 -8.51 -8.49
CA LEU A 398 -26.11 -8.48 -9.94
C LEU A 398 -27.40 -7.95 -10.58
N SER A 399 -27.30 -7.26 -11.71
CA SER A 399 -28.50 -6.79 -12.42
C SER A 399 -28.32 -6.77 -13.94
N ILE A 400 -29.44 -6.91 -14.64
CA ILE A 400 -29.55 -6.73 -16.09
C ILE A 400 -30.82 -5.95 -16.39
N ASN A 401 -30.74 -5.01 -17.33
CA ASN A 401 -31.86 -4.19 -17.76
C ASN A 401 -32.47 -4.77 -19.02
N LEU A 402 -33.78 -5.05 -18.96
CA LEU A 402 -34.58 -5.53 -20.08
C LEU A 402 -35.71 -4.52 -20.34
N LYS A 403 -36.24 -4.47 -21.58
CA LYS A 403 -37.28 -3.52 -21.96
C LYS A 403 -38.61 -4.19 -22.06
N ARG A 404 -39.67 -3.44 -21.89
CA ARG A 404 -41.03 -3.81 -22.25
C ARG A 404 -41.59 -2.76 -23.22
N GLN A 405 -41.95 -3.18 -24.43
CA GLN A 405 -42.49 -2.30 -25.47
C GLN A 405 -43.75 -1.61 -25.00
N GLY A 406 -43.82 -0.31 -25.19
CA GLY A 406 -45.02 0.49 -24.94
C GLY A 406 -46.14 0.13 -25.90
N SER A 407 -47.39 0.47 -25.55
CA SER A 407 -48.49 0.46 -26.50
C SER A 407 -48.27 1.62 -27.46
N ALA A 408 -48.02 1.34 -28.73
CA ALA A 408 -48.17 2.38 -29.73
C ALA A 408 -49.65 2.88 -29.65
N ASP A 409 -49.80 4.16 -29.39
CA ASP A 409 -51.11 4.81 -29.55
C ASP A 409 -51.47 4.72 -31.04
N SER A 410 -52.38 3.80 -31.38
CA SER A 410 -52.97 3.78 -32.72
C SER A 410 -53.85 5.01 -32.79
N GLY A 411 -53.25 6.14 -33.12
CA GLY A 411 -54.01 7.31 -33.56
C GLY A 411 -54.71 6.98 -34.87
N GLU A 412 -55.87 6.31 -34.80
CA GLU A 412 -56.89 6.37 -35.86
C GLU A 412 -57.35 7.82 -35.89
N GLY A 413 -56.78 8.57 -36.84
CA GLY A 413 -57.38 9.81 -37.31
C GLY A 413 -58.76 9.55 -37.80
N LEU A 414 -59.74 9.99 -37.05
CA LEU A 414 -61.08 10.23 -37.57
C LEU A 414 -60.98 11.28 -38.67
N GLY A 415 -60.90 10.82 -39.91
CA GLY A 415 -61.33 11.59 -41.08
C GLY A 415 -62.80 11.76 -40.97
N GLY A 416 -63.26 12.96 -40.64
CA GLY A 416 -64.68 13.40 -40.78
C GLY A 416 -64.74 14.40 -41.86
N ASP A 417 -65.67 14.20 -42.69
CA ASP A 417 -66.14 14.92 -43.88
C ASP A 417 -65.99 16.43 -43.94
#